data_c015f4488f79e7f66e1bbc44ff12da36
#
_entry.id   c015f4488f79e7f66e1bbc44ff12da36
#
_cell.length_a   1.000
_cell.length_b   1.000
_cell.length_c   1.000
_cell.angle_alpha   90.00
_cell.angle_beta   90.00
_cell.angle_gamma   90.00
#
_symmetry.space_group_name_H-M   'P 1'
#
loop_
_entity.id
_entity.type
_entity.pdbx_description
1 polymer ?
#
loop_
_entity_poly.entity_id
_entity_poly.type
_entity_poly.pdbx_seq_one_letter_code
_entity_poly.pdbx_strand_id
1 'polypeptide(L)'
;MNTIKENSKSAFNQQAATYDKDIKGQHARSLYPALLEKLSHIPFQSALDLGCGTGEMLKLILQKDPLKELYGIDISEEMLAVAKSKLPEQVQLFLGDSEMLPFSDGSFDVVYCNDSFHHYPSPQNVLREVHRVMKPGGTFLMGDCWQPYVGRVIMNFYMRHSKEGDVKIYSEAELVSMLSAYFHNVSWEQVGNTACIAMCKK
;
A
#
# COMPACT_ATOMS: atom_id res chain seq x y z
N MET A 1 -14.53 -14.83 6.31
CA MET A 1 -13.46 -13.99 5.70
C MET A 1 -12.94 -14.73 4.46
N ASN A 2 -12.39 -14.05 3.45
CA ASN A 2 -11.81 -14.74 2.29
C ASN A 2 -10.52 -15.44 2.72
N THR A 3 -10.31 -16.70 2.34
CA THR A 3 -9.12 -17.51 2.71
C THR A 3 -7.79 -16.80 2.39
N ILE A 4 -7.72 -16.02 1.30
CA ILE A 4 -6.53 -15.25 0.95
C ILE A 4 -6.25 -14.17 2.00
N LYS A 5 -7.26 -13.42 2.43
CA LYS A 5 -7.12 -12.39 3.47
C LYS A 5 -6.70 -13.00 4.83
N GLU A 6 -7.23 -14.16 5.16
CA GLU A 6 -6.83 -14.90 6.37
C GLU A 6 -5.38 -15.34 6.31
N ASN A 7 -4.91 -15.82 5.15
CA ASN A 7 -3.52 -16.18 4.93
C ASN A 7 -2.61 -14.96 5.06
N SER A 8 -2.93 -13.83 4.40
CA SER A 8 -2.18 -12.58 4.54
C SER A 8 -2.11 -12.12 5.99
N LYS A 9 -3.25 -12.06 6.68
CA LYS A 9 -3.31 -11.68 8.08
C LYS A 9 -2.42 -12.57 8.95
N SER A 10 -2.53 -13.90 8.78
CA SER A 10 -1.74 -14.88 9.56
C SER A 10 -0.24 -14.73 9.29
N ALA A 11 0.15 -14.57 8.01
CA ALA A 11 1.56 -14.42 7.63
C ALA A 11 2.16 -13.12 8.21
N PHE A 12 1.47 -11.99 8.06
CA PHE A 12 1.94 -10.71 8.57
C PHE A 12 1.94 -10.64 10.09
N ASN A 13 0.98 -11.28 10.78
CA ASN A 13 1.02 -11.43 12.23
C ASN A 13 2.30 -12.15 12.70
N GLN A 14 2.71 -13.22 12.01
CA GLN A 14 3.93 -13.95 12.36
C GLN A 14 5.22 -13.18 12.07
N GLN A 15 5.21 -12.32 11.07
CA GLN A 15 6.39 -11.56 10.60
C GLN A 15 6.57 -10.23 11.35
N ALA A 16 5.55 -9.70 11.99
CA ALA A 16 5.49 -8.32 12.50
C ALA A 16 6.70 -7.92 13.36
N ALA A 17 7.12 -8.78 14.27
CA ALA A 17 8.21 -8.48 15.22
C ALA A 17 9.57 -8.27 14.54
N THR A 18 9.81 -8.86 13.37
CA THR A 18 11.10 -8.83 12.66
C THR A 18 11.04 -8.11 11.32
N TYR A 19 9.85 -7.79 10.82
CA TYR A 19 9.59 -7.29 9.46
C TYR A 19 10.48 -6.11 9.05
N ASP A 20 10.74 -5.19 9.95
CA ASP A 20 11.57 -4.00 9.67
C ASP A 20 13.05 -4.33 9.41
N LYS A 21 13.50 -5.54 9.75
CA LYS A 21 14.93 -5.90 9.71
C LYS A 21 15.22 -7.15 8.89
N ASP A 22 14.23 -8.01 8.68
CA ASP A 22 14.42 -9.28 7.99
C ASP A 22 14.25 -9.17 6.46
N ILE A 23 14.45 -10.30 5.78
CA ILE A 23 14.36 -10.37 4.31
C ILE A 23 12.91 -10.17 3.82
N LYS A 24 11.91 -10.49 4.64
CA LYS A 24 10.50 -10.40 4.25
C LYS A 24 10.06 -8.96 3.97
N GLY A 25 10.49 -8.02 4.81
CA GLY A 25 10.23 -6.59 4.59
C GLY A 25 11.23 -5.90 3.66
N GLN A 26 12.22 -6.60 3.10
CA GLN A 26 13.29 -5.96 2.32
C GLN A 26 12.77 -5.28 1.05
N HIS A 27 11.81 -5.90 0.37
CA HIS A 27 11.24 -5.35 -0.86
C HIS A 27 10.48 -4.05 -0.57
N ALA A 28 9.62 -4.04 0.42
CA ALA A 28 8.89 -2.85 0.86
C ALA A 28 9.84 -1.69 1.22
N ARG A 29 10.91 -1.97 1.99
CA ARG A 29 11.91 -0.95 2.37
C ARG A 29 12.66 -0.37 1.19
N SER A 30 12.87 -1.14 0.11
CA SER A 30 13.55 -0.66 -1.10
C SER A 30 12.77 0.41 -1.84
N LEU A 31 11.46 0.46 -1.67
CA LEU A 31 10.55 1.44 -2.29
C LEU A 31 10.42 2.75 -1.52
N TYR A 32 10.74 2.77 -0.21
CA TYR A 32 10.55 3.96 0.64
C TYR A 32 11.19 5.24 0.07
N PRO A 33 12.46 5.24 -0.40
CA PRO A 33 13.07 6.47 -0.91
C PRO A 33 12.29 7.06 -2.10
N ALA A 34 11.89 6.21 -3.05
CA ALA A 34 11.18 6.64 -4.24
C ALA A 34 9.76 7.14 -3.94
N LEU A 35 9.03 6.45 -3.06
CA LEU A 35 7.70 6.90 -2.62
C LEU A 35 7.78 8.21 -1.84
N LEU A 36 8.75 8.36 -0.93
CA LEU A 36 8.95 9.59 -0.17
C LEU A 36 9.35 10.77 -1.06
N GLU A 37 10.13 10.52 -2.11
CA GLU A 37 10.43 11.53 -3.11
C GLU A 37 9.15 11.99 -3.82
N LYS A 38 8.35 11.06 -4.34
CA LYS A 38 7.06 11.39 -4.98
C LYS A 38 6.14 12.18 -4.05
N LEU A 39 5.98 11.70 -2.81
CA LEU A 39 5.16 12.38 -1.80
C LEU A 39 5.64 13.80 -1.50
N SER A 40 6.95 14.07 -1.54
CA SER A 40 7.50 15.41 -1.29
C SER A 40 7.10 16.45 -2.34
N HIS A 41 6.70 16.03 -3.53
CA HIS A 41 6.23 16.88 -4.62
C HIS A 41 4.70 17.02 -4.67
N ILE A 42 3.98 16.35 -3.78
CA ILE A 42 2.51 16.43 -3.71
C ILE A 42 2.13 17.30 -2.52
N PRO A 43 1.43 18.42 -2.72
CA PRO A 43 0.90 19.18 -1.59
C PRO A 43 -0.26 18.39 -0.95
N PHE A 44 -0.15 18.09 0.34
CA PHE A 44 -1.21 17.44 1.11
C PHE A 44 -1.13 17.80 2.58
N GLN A 45 -2.25 17.73 3.28
CA GLN A 45 -2.34 17.83 4.74
C GLN A 45 -2.66 16.46 5.34
N SER A 46 -3.61 15.74 4.74
CA SER A 46 -4.09 14.44 5.23
C SER A 46 -3.68 13.30 4.28
N ALA A 47 -3.16 12.21 4.84
CA ALA A 47 -2.81 11.03 4.06
C ALA A 47 -3.22 9.72 4.74
N LEU A 48 -3.62 8.73 3.92
CA LEU A 48 -3.93 7.37 4.34
C LEU A 48 -2.92 6.39 3.73
N ASP A 49 -2.32 5.56 4.58
CA ASP A 49 -1.47 4.42 4.23
C ASP A 49 -2.29 3.12 4.22
N LEU A 50 -2.43 2.48 3.05
CA LEU A 50 -3.15 1.22 2.88
C LEU A 50 -2.22 0.02 3.02
N GLY A 51 -2.48 -0.84 4.00
CA GLY A 51 -1.54 -1.89 4.39
C GLY A 51 -0.31 -1.28 5.03
N CYS A 52 -0.52 -0.44 6.05
CA CYS A 52 0.55 0.36 6.65
C CYS A 52 1.60 -0.46 7.41
N GLY A 53 1.35 -1.76 7.62
CA GLY A 53 2.27 -2.66 8.31
C GLY A 53 2.73 -2.13 9.65
N THR A 54 4.03 -2.12 9.83
CA THR A 54 4.69 -1.62 11.05
C THR A 54 4.77 -0.09 11.14
N GLY A 55 4.16 0.65 10.20
CA GLY A 55 4.07 2.10 10.23
C GLY A 55 5.36 2.86 9.85
N GLU A 56 6.34 2.20 9.23
CA GLU A 56 7.63 2.85 8.95
C GLU A 56 7.51 4.00 7.94
N MET A 57 6.66 3.88 6.90
CA MET A 57 6.41 4.99 5.97
C MET A 57 5.75 6.18 6.67
N LEU A 58 4.76 5.95 7.53
CA LEU A 58 4.12 6.99 8.34
C LEU A 58 5.14 7.73 9.20
N LYS A 59 6.04 6.97 9.86
CA LYS A 59 7.12 7.53 10.67
C LYS A 59 8.08 8.41 9.84
N LEU A 60 8.49 7.94 8.67
CA LEU A 60 9.39 8.68 7.78
C LEU A 60 8.75 9.98 7.25
N ILE A 61 7.45 9.97 6.98
CA ILE A 61 6.70 11.19 6.59
C ILE A 61 6.67 12.19 7.75
N LEU A 62 6.34 11.75 8.97
CA LEU A 62 6.33 12.61 10.15
C LEU A 62 7.70 13.22 10.50
N GLN A 63 8.78 12.49 10.26
CA GLN A 63 10.13 13.00 10.45
C GLN A 63 10.43 14.18 9.51
N LYS A 64 9.81 14.21 8.32
CA LYS A 64 9.96 15.32 7.36
C LYS A 64 9.00 16.47 7.65
N ASP A 65 7.76 16.15 8.04
CA ASP A 65 6.73 17.15 8.35
C ASP A 65 5.84 16.65 9.51
N PRO A 66 6.12 17.08 10.74
CA PRO A 66 5.38 16.65 11.94
C PRO A 66 3.93 17.15 12.01
N LEU A 67 3.52 18.07 11.12
CA LEU A 67 2.18 18.66 11.12
C LEU A 67 1.18 17.87 10.23
N LYS A 68 1.63 16.84 9.55
CA LYS A 68 0.75 16.00 8.70
C LYS A 68 -0.24 15.20 9.55
N GLU A 69 -1.46 15.12 9.05
CA GLU A 69 -2.52 14.26 9.58
C GLU A 69 -2.43 12.89 8.91
N LEU A 70 -1.86 11.92 9.62
CA LEU A 70 -1.56 10.61 9.06
C LEU A 70 -2.44 9.53 9.65
N TYR A 71 -2.92 8.68 8.75
CA TYR A 71 -3.79 7.55 9.03
C TYR A 71 -3.17 6.29 8.42
N GLY A 72 -3.25 5.18 9.13
CA GLY A 72 -2.83 3.88 8.63
C GLY A 72 -3.93 2.84 8.83
N ILE A 73 -4.11 1.95 7.87
CA ILE A 73 -4.99 0.80 8.00
C ILE A 73 -4.24 -0.46 7.64
N ASP A 74 -4.41 -1.51 8.44
CA ASP A 74 -3.82 -2.83 8.18
C ASP A 74 -4.76 -3.94 8.64
N ILE A 75 -4.67 -5.11 8.00
CA ILE A 75 -5.46 -6.29 8.36
C ILE A 75 -4.85 -7.07 9.54
N SER A 76 -3.56 -6.85 9.82
CA SER A 76 -2.76 -7.50 10.84
C SER A 76 -2.75 -6.70 12.14
N GLU A 77 -3.30 -7.24 13.20
CA GLU A 77 -3.24 -6.66 14.55
C GLU A 77 -1.81 -6.56 15.09
N GLU A 78 -0.96 -7.53 14.78
CA GLU A 78 0.44 -7.55 15.26
C GLU A 78 1.30 -6.49 14.53
N MET A 79 1.08 -6.28 13.23
CA MET A 79 1.70 -5.16 12.52
C MET A 79 1.32 -3.83 13.15
N LEU A 80 0.04 -3.62 13.43
CA LEU A 80 -0.45 -2.40 14.08
C LEU A 80 0.05 -2.26 15.52
N ALA A 81 0.25 -3.35 16.25
CA ALA A 81 0.85 -3.29 17.58
C ALA A 81 2.30 -2.78 17.52
N VAL A 82 3.08 -3.24 16.54
CA VAL A 82 4.43 -2.70 16.27
C VAL A 82 4.37 -1.24 15.85
N ALA A 83 3.46 -0.87 14.94
CA ALA A 83 3.28 0.51 14.51
C ALA A 83 2.96 1.44 15.67
N LYS A 84 2.02 1.06 16.56
CA LYS A 84 1.65 1.82 17.77
C LYS A 84 2.83 2.03 18.72
N SER A 85 3.75 1.08 18.81
CA SER A 85 4.94 1.21 19.66
C SER A 85 5.96 2.22 19.13
N LYS A 86 5.90 2.58 17.85
CA LYS A 86 6.87 3.46 17.16
C LYS A 86 6.34 4.85 16.83
N LEU A 87 5.03 4.98 16.68
CA LEU A 87 4.39 6.19 16.20
C LEU A 87 3.77 6.98 17.36
N PRO A 88 3.78 8.32 17.29
CA PRO A 88 3.10 9.13 18.27
C PRO A 88 1.56 8.98 18.15
N GLU A 89 0.85 9.28 19.24
CA GLU A 89 -0.63 9.14 19.33
C GLU A 89 -1.41 9.97 18.30
N GLN A 90 -0.80 10.99 17.73
CA GLN A 90 -1.41 11.78 16.65
C GLN A 90 -1.63 10.98 15.35
N VAL A 91 -0.89 9.88 15.13
CA VAL A 91 -1.13 8.99 13.99
C VAL A 91 -2.27 8.05 14.31
N GLN A 92 -3.30 8.07 13.48
CA GLN A 92 -4.48 7.24 13.69
C GLN A 92 -4.33 5.90 12.97
N LEU A 93 -4.35 4.81 13.72
CA LEU A 93 -4.16 3.45 13.21
C LEU A 93 -5.46 2.64 13.35
N PHE A 94 -5.87 1.99 12.26
CA PHE A 94 -7.11 1.24 12.17
C PHE A 94 -6.84 -0.22 11.80
N LEU A 95 -7.44 -1.14 12.53
CA LEU A 95 -7.53 -2.54 12.11
C LEU A 95 -8.68 -2.66 11.12
N GLY A 96 -8.39 -3.06 9.88
CA GLY A 96 -9.43 -3.10 8.87
C GLY A 96 -8.99 -3.67 7.52
N ASP A 97 -9.94 -3.68 6.61
CA ASP A 97 -9.81 -4.23 5.26
C ASP A 97 -9.82 -3.09 4.24
N SER A 98 -8.79 -3.04 3.38
CA SER A 98 -8.68 -2.03 2.31
C SER A 98 -9.82 -2.10 1.28
N GLU A 99 -10.57 -3.22 1.22
CA GLU A 99 -11.75 -3.34 0.37
C GLU A 99 -13.02 -2.69 0.98
N MET A 100 -12.96 -2.25 2.25
CA MET A 100 -14.06 -1.60 2.97
C MET A 100 -13.50 -0.62 4.01
N LEU A 101 -13.15 0.57 3.56
CA LEU A 101 -12.48 1.57 4.39
C LEU A 101 -13.46 2.26 5.37
N PRO A 102 -13.11 2.35 6.67
CA PRO A 102 -13.97 2.95 7.69
C PRO A 102 -13.90 4.49 7.72
N PHE A 103 -13.72 5.11 6.57
CA PHE A 103 -13.59 6.56 6.45
C PHE A 103 -14.70 7.15 5.59
N SER A 104 -15.03 8.40 5.86
CA SER A 104 -16.00 9.17 5.07
C SER A 104 -15.48 9.47 3.66
N ASP A 105 -16.40 9.76 2.75
CA ASP A 105 -16.06 10.21 1.39
C ASP A 105 -15.25 11.51 1.45
N GLY A 106 -14.24 11.63 0.60
CA GLY A 106 -13.45 12.86 0.48
C GLY A 106 -12.65 13.24 1.73
N SER A 107 -12.11 12.26 2.47
CA SER A 107 -11.33 12.49 3.70
C SER A 107 -9.88 12.85 3.47
N PHE A 108 -9.25 12.33 2.41
CA PHE A 108 -7.79 12.37 2.25
C PHE A 108 -7.34 13.14 1.01
N ASP A 109 -6.29 13.94 1.17
CA ASP A 109 -5.59 14.58 0.05
C ASP A 109 -4.76 13.56 -0.72
N VAL A 110 -4.15 12.61 0.01
CA VAL A 110 -3.34 11.53 -0.54
C VAL A 110 -3.77 10.20 0.07
N VAL A 111 -3.91 9.18 -0.77
CA VAL A 111 -3.93 7.78 -0.37
C VAL A 111 -2.71 7.11 -1.00
N TYR A 112 -1.98 6.32 -0.24
CA TYR A 112 -0.86 5.58 -0.80
C TYR A 112 -0.83 4.15 -0.27
N CYS A 113 -0.14 3.26 -1.00
CA CYS A 113 0.22 1.94 -0.52
C CYS A 113 1.65 1.60 -0.94
N ASN A 114 2.31 0.81 -0.11
CA ASN A 114 3.66 0.35 -0.36
C ASN A 114 3.75 -1.16 -0.20
N ASP A 115 4.00 -1.85 -1.31
CA ASP A 115 4.21 -3.30 -1.37
C ASP A 115 3.05 -4.13 -0.76
N SER A 116 1.82 -3.68 -1.02
CA SER A 116 0.63 -4.31 -0.47
C SER A 116 -0.46 -4.61 -1.51
N PHE A 117 -0.44 -3.95 -2.69
CA PHE A 117 -1.51 -4.07 -3.66
C PHE A 117 -1.62 -5.48 -4.28
N HIS A 118 -0.51 -6.19 -4.41
CA HIS A 118 -0.46 -7.57 -4.91
C HIS A 118 -1.09 -8.60 -3.96
N HIS A 119 -1.42 -8.22 -2.72
CA HIS A 119 -2.14 -9.05 -1.74
C HIS A 119 -3.66 -8.87 -1.78
N TYR A 120 -4.20 -7.92 -2.54
CA TYR A 120 -5.64 -7.64 -2.53
C TYR A 120 -6.41 -8.59 -3.46
N PRO A 121 -7.31 -9.46 -2.93
CA PRO A 121 -8.06 -10.40 -3.76
C PRO A 121 -9.10 -9.73 -4.65
N SER A 122 -9.59 -8.55 -4.29
CA SER A 122 -10.55 -7.76 -5.07
C SER A 122 -10.03 -6.33 -5.30
N PRO A 123 -8.98 -6.15 -6.15
CA PRO A 123 -8.33 -4.85 -6.32
C PRO A 123 -9.28 -3.75 -6.82
N GLN A 124 -10.34 -4.11 -7.57
CA GLN A 124 -11.36 -3.16 -8.00
C GLN A 124 -12.17 -2.60 -6.83
N ASN A 125 -12.41 -3.40 -5.78
CA ASN A 125 -13.05 -2.92 -4.56
C ASN A 125 -12.16 -1.92 -3.84
N VAL A 126 -10.86 -2.24 -3.72
CA VAL A 126 -9.87 -1.33 -3.14
C VAL A 126 -9.83 -0.01 -3.91
N LEU A 127 -9.71 -0.05 -5.25
CA LEU A 127 -9.64 1.17 -6.06
C LEU A 127 -10.92 2.03 -5.95
N ARG A 128 -12.09 1.39 -5.83
CA ARG A 128 -13.36 2.11 -5.61
C ARG A 128 -13.36 2.79 -4.23
N GLU A 129 -12.91 2.11 -3.19
CA GLU A 129 -12.82 2.68 -1.85
C GLU A 129 -11.76 3.80 -1.78
N VAL A 130 -10.58 3.60 -2.39
CA VAL A 130 -9.57 4.65 -2.53
C VAL A 130 -10.17 5.89 -3.20
N HIS A 131 -10.83 5.69 -4.34
CA HIS A 131 -11.50 6.80 -5.03
C HIS A 131 -12.55 7.47 -4.14
N ARG A 132 -13.35 6.71 -3.41
CA ARG A 132 -14.39 7.26 -2.52
C ARG A 132 -13.81 8.16 -1.43
N VAL A 133 -12.79 7.67 -0.72
CA VAL A 133 -12.21 8.38 0.43
C VAL A 133 -11.26 9.52 0.07
N MET A 134 -10.78 9.57 -1.17
CA MET A 134 -9.97 10.71 -1.65
C MET A 134 -10.83 11.95 -1.87
N LYS A 135 -10.28 13.11 -1.54
CA LYS A 135 -10.85 14.43 -1.90
C LYS A 135 -10.81 14.62 -3.43
N PRO A 136 -11.70 15.46 -4.01
CA PRO A 136 -11.56 15.88 -5.40
C PRO A 136 -10.16 16.48 -5.65
N GLY A 137 -9.49 16.03 -6.71
CA GLY A 137 -8.11 16.42 -7.02
C GLY A 137 -7.03 15.74 -6.18
N GLY A 138 -7.41 14.86 -5.24
CA GLY A 138 -6.48 14.06 -4.45
C GLY A 138 -5.61 13.13 -5.30
N THR A 139 -4.56 12.61 -4.70
CA THR A 139 -3.59 11.72 -5.37
C THR A 139 -3.63 10.32 -4.78
N PHE A 140 -3.68 9.29 -5.63
CA PHE A 140 -3.34 7.93 -5.25
C PHE A 140 -1.92 7.62 -5.73
N LEU A 141 -1.07 7.13 -4.82
CA LEU A 141 0.31 6.74 -5.08
C LEU A 141 0.51 5.29 -4.65
N MET A 142 0.93 4.43 -5.56
CA MET A 142 1.14 3.02 -5.29
C MET A 142 2.57 2.63 -5.65
N GLY A 143 3.32 2.07 -4.69
CA GLY A 143 4.56 1.34 -4.93
C GLY A 143 4.32 -0.14 -4.72
N ASP A 144 4.72 -0.98 -5.67
CA ASP A 144 4.47 -2.41 -5.57
C ASP A 144 5.50 -3.24 -6.34
N CYS A 145 5.47 -4.56 -6.11
CA CYS A 145 6.29 -5.49 -6.84
C CYS A 145 5.95 -5.50 -8.33
N TRP A 146 6.98 -5.61 -9.15
CA TRP A 146 6.89 -5.74 -10.60
C TRP A 146 7.98 -6.68 -11.12
N GLN A 147 7.69 -7.38 -12.20
CA GLN A 147 8.63 -8.28 -12.85
C GLN A 147 8.50 -8.20 -14.37
N PRO A 148 9.58 -8.38 -15.13
CA PRO A 148 9.53 -8.63 -16.56
C PRO A 148 8.63 -9.82 -16.89
N TYR A 149 8.12 -9.89 -18.12
CA TYR A 149 7.08 -10.84 -18.55
C TYR A 149 7.33 -12.28 -18.09
N VAL A 150 8.52 -12.82 -18.37
CA VAL A 150 8.85 -14.23 -18.05
C VAL A 150 8.86 -14.45 -16.52
N GLY A 151 9.55 -13.58 -15.78
CA GLY A 151 9.59 -13.66 -14.33
C GLY A 151 8.21 -13.53 -13.71
N ARG A 152 7.39 -12.59 -14.20
CA ARG A 152 6.03 -12.38 -13.74
C ARG A 152 5.14 -13.62 -13.96
N VAL A 153 5.21 -14.27 -15.13
CA VAL A 153 4.44 -15.49 -15.40
C VAL A 153 4.84 -16.61 -14.43
N ILE A 154 6.14 -16.81 -14.22
CA ILE A 154 6.64 -17.81 -13.29
C ILE A 154 6.20 -17.49 -11.85
N MET A 155 6.40 -16.29 -11.39
CA MET A 155 6.03 -15.89 -10.03
C MET A 155 4.53 -15.99 -9.80
N ASN A 156 3.69 -15.50 -10.71
CA ASN A 156 2.24 -15.61 -10.61
C ASN A 156 1.74 -17.07 -10.59
N PHE A 157 2.45 -17.98 -11.22
CA PHE A 157 2.13 -19.41 -11.10
C PHE A 157 2.36 -19.93 -9.67
N TYR A 158 3.49 -19.55 -9.05
CA TYR A 158 3.80 -19.96 -7.67
C TYR A 158 2.95 -19.23 -6.62
N MET A 159 2.63 -17.95 -6.83
CA MET A 159 1.82 -17.15 -5.89
C MET A 159 0.43 -17.74 -5.64
N ARG A 160 -0.16 -18.42 -6.63
CA ARG A 160 -1.44 -19.12 -6.45
C ARG A 160 -1.43 -20.19 -5.35
N HIS A 161 -0.25 -20.66 -4.99
CA HIS A 161 -0.03 -21.67 -3.93
C HIS A 161 0.62 -21.04 -2.69
N SER A 162 0.82 -19.74 -2.67
CA SER A 162 1.40 -19.02 -1.54
C SER A 162 0.49 -19.10 -0.31
N LYS A 163 1.11 -19.35 0.84
CA LYS A 163 0.44 -19.26 2.15
C LYS A 163 0.54 -17.85 2.73
N GLU A 164 1.19 -16.93 2.04
CA GLU A 164 1.37 -15.55 2.47
C GLU A 164 0.25 -14.62 1.96
N GLY A 165 -0.71 -15.18 1.22
CA GLY A 165 -1.86 -14.43 0.69
C GLY A 165 -1.54 -13.57 -0.51
N ASP A 166 -0.42 -13.85 -1.20
CA ASP A 166 -0.12 -13.21 -2.48
C ASP A 166 -1.19 -13.57 -3.52
N VAL A 167 -1.60 -12.59 -4.31
CA VAL A 167 -2.62 -12.79 -5.35
C VAL A 167 -1.98 -12.73 -6.73
N LYS A 168 -1.35 -11.60 -7.06
CA LYS A 168 -0.85 -11.38 -8.42
C LYS A 168 0.11 -10.21 -8.52
N ILE A 169 1.22 -10.41 -9.24
CA ILE A 169 2.05 -9.33 -9.78
C ILE A 169 1.43 -8.87 -11.11
N TYR A 170 1.10 -7.61 -11.19
CA TYR A 170 0.48 -7.00 -12.37
C TYR A 170 1.51 -6.51 -13.38
N SER A 171 1.16 -6.51 -14.66
CA SER A 171 1.91 -5.78 -15.69
C SER A 171 1.57 -4.28 -15.64
N GLU A 172 2.42 -3.46 -16.26
CA GLU A 172 2.12 -2.05 -16.50
C GLU A 172 0.74 -1.85 -17.14
N ALA A 173 0.47 -2.55 -18.25
CA ALA A 173 -0.79 -2.41 -18.97
C ALA A 173 -2.01 -2.78 -18.12
N GLU A 174 -1.91 -3.83 -17.27
CA GLU A 174 -2.98 -4.21 -16.35
C GLU A 174 -3.21 -3.14 -15.28
N LEU A 175 -2.13 -2.63 -14.65
CA LEU A 175 -2.23 -1.59 -13.63
C LEU A 175 -2.79 -0.28 -14.21
N VAL A 176 -2.24 0.18 -15.32
CA VAL A 176 -2.71 1.41 -15.97
C VAL A 176 -4.19 1.27 -16.37
N SER A 177 -4.59 0.13 -16.94
CA SER A 177 -5.99 -0.12 -17.29
C SER A 177 -6.92 -0.11 -16.07
N MET A 178 -6.52 -0.77 -14.98
CA MET A 178 -7.32 -0.79 -13.74
C MET A 178 -7.43 0.60 -13.11
N LEU A 179 -6.33 1.33 -13.03
CA LEU A 179 -6.32 2.68 -12.45
C LEU A 179 -7.14 3.65 -13.32
N SER A 180 -7.01 3.58 -14.64
CA SER A 180 -7.75 4.47 -15.56
C SER A 180 -9.27 4.26 -15.55
N ALA A 181 -9.76 3.15 -14.99
CA ALA A 181 -11.19 2.93 -14.80
C ALA A 181 -11.80 3.80 -13.68
N TYR A 182 -10.99 4.30 -12.76
CA TYR A 182 -11.43 5.09 -11.59
C TYR A 182 -10.79 6.47 -11.52
N PHE A 183 -9.60 6.65 -12.11
CA PHE A 183 -8.75 7.82 -11.94
C PHE A 183 -8.32 8.40 -13.28
N HIS A 184 -7.82 9.64 -13.26
CA HIS A 184 -7.23 10.30 -14.42
C HIS A 184 -5.74 10.61 -14.17
N ASN A 185 -5.02 11.05 -15.23
CA ASN A 185 -3.60 11.36 -15.18
C ASN A 185 -2.75 10.20 -14.63
N VAL A 186 -3.07 8.98 -15.08
CA VAL A 186 -2.35 7.78 -14.64
C VAL A 186 -0.96 7.78 -15.23
N SER A 187 0.04 7.70 -14.36
CA SER A 187 1.45 7.48 -14.71
C SER A 187 1.94 6.18 -14.08
N TRP A 188 2.89 5.56 -14.75
CA TRP A 188 3.57 4.37 -14.27
C TRP A 188 5.06 4.47 -14.55
N GLU A 189 5.89 4.01 -13.63
CA GLU A 189 7.33 3.93 -13.83
C GLU A 189 7.90 2.69 -13.15
N GLN A 190 8.93 2.11 -13.77
CA GLN A 190 9.69 1.03 -13.16
C GLN A 190 10.69 1.61 -12.15
N VAL A 191 10.81 0.95 -11.00
CA VAL A 191 11.78 1.27 -9.94
C VAL A 191 12.72 0.08 -9.76
N GLY A 192 13.99 0.27 -10.07
CA GLY A 192 14.96 -0.83 -10.06
C GLY A 192 14.53 -1.97 -11.00
N ASN A 193 14.76 -3.22 -10.57
CA ASN A 193 14.50 -4.40 -11.41
C ASN A 193 13.24 -5.17 -11.02
N THR A 194 12.66 -4.91 -9.84
CA THR A 194 11.61 -5.75 -9.26
C THR A 194 10.41 -4.97 -8.73
N ALA A 195 10.38 -3.66 -8.94
CA ALA A 195 9.34 -2.81 -8.41
C ALA A 195 8.84 -1.81 -9.45
N CYS A 196 7.67 -1.23 -9.16
CA CYS A 196 7.08 -0.12 -9.93
C CYS A 196 6.42 0.89 -8.99
N ILE A 197 6.23 2.10 -9.51
CA ILE A 197 5.39 3.11 -8.91
C ILE A 197 4.32 3.51 -9.92
N ALA A 198 3.07 3.60 -9.48
CA ALA A 198 1.99 4.19 -10.23
C ALA A 198 1.40 5.35 -9.44
N MET A 199 0.99 6.42 -10.14
CA MET A 199 0.38 7.60 -9.55
C MET A 199 -0.78 8.07 -10.43
N CYS A 200 -1.86 8.50 -9.79
CA CYS A 200 -3.04 9.01 -10.49
C CYS A 200 -3.82 10.01 -9.64
N LYS A 201 -4.78 10.71 -10.26
CA LYS A 201 -5.62 11.73 -9.64
C LYS A 201 -7.10 11.33 -9.62
N LYS A 202 -7.80 11.75 -8.57
CA LYS A 202 -9.27 11.71 -8.54
C LYS A 202 -9.87 12.92 -9.22
#